data_6c8c35faa83809b1fcbc10ada9021b76
#
_entry.id   6c8c35faa83809b1fcbc10ada9021b76
#
_cell.length_a   1.000
_cell.length_b   1.000
_cell.length_c   1.000
_cell.angle_alpha   90.00
_cell.angle_beta   90.00
_cell.angle_gamma   90.00
#
_symmetry.space_group_name_H-M   'P 1'
#
loop_
_entity.id
_entity.type
_entity.pdbx_description
1 polymer ?
#
loop_
_entity_poly.entity_id
_entity_poly.type
_entity_poly.pdbx_seq_one_letter_code
_entity_poly.pdbx_strand_id
1 'polypeptide(L)'
;MIVEEIMKTKVETLKADDTIETAIKLMREKKIKHIPITNDALEVIGIVSDRDVKDGTPSIFHDDSSTSELQNPLKLIMKKDVITGHPLDFVEEVAALFYEHRISCLPILKEKKLVGIITETDLLYTLIQLTGAHQPGSQIEVKVPHKAGILYEVAGIIRRNNSNIQSVLVYPDKKDENFKILVFRVRTMNPMNVIDDLKKEGYDVLWPNMPGISS
;
A
#
# COMPACT_ATOMS: atom_id res chain seq x y z
N MET A 1 -4.99 -11.73 0.23
CA MET A 1 -3.54 -11.67 0.51
C MET A 1 -3.39 -11.39 1.99
N ILE A 2 -2.51 -12.11 2.68
CA ILE A 2 -2.26 -11.89 4.11
C ILE A 2 -0.96 -11.11 4.32
N VAL A 3 -0.84 -10.47 5.49
CA VAL A 3 0.28 -9.60 5.86
C VAL A 3 1.62 -10.34 5.81
N GLU A 4 1.66 -11.61 6.21
CA GLU A 4 2.88 -12.45 6.18
C GLU A 4 3.53 -12.53 4.80
N GLU A 5 2.76 -12.42 3.73
CA GLU A 5 3.25 -12.49 2.34
C GLU A 5 4.00 -11.23 1.90
N ILE A 6 3.75 -10.09 2.58
CA ILE A 6 4.26 -8.78 2.15
C ILE A 6 5.07 -8.03 3.22
N MET A 7 4.97 -8.44 4.50
CA MET A 7 5.69 -7.78 5.59
C MET A 7 7.22 -7.98 5.46
N LYS A 8 7.97 -7.01 5.95
CA LYS A 8 9.42 -7.14 6.13
C LYS A 8 9.71 -7.84 7.44
N THR A 9 10.42 -8.96 7.39
CA THR A 9 10.79 -9.76 8.56
C THR A 9 12.10 -9.33 9.22
N LYS A 10 12.99 -8.66 8.46
CA LYS A 10 14.20 -8.04 9.04
C LYS A 10 13.83 -6.65 9.52
N VAL A 11 13.47 -6.54 10.79
CA VAL A 11 13.07 -5.29 11.41
C VAL A 11 14.22 -4.76 12.27
N GLU A 12 14.66 -3.55 11.96
CA GLU A 12 15.60 -2.82 12.83
C GLU A 12 14.82 -2.28 14.03
N THR A 13 15.33 -2.52 15.24
CA THR A 13 14.72 -2.08 16.49
C THR A 13 15.73 -1.38 17.37
N LEU A 14 15.24 -0.56 18.29
CA LEU A 14 16.05 0.07 19.34
C LEU A 14 15.40 -0.15 20.71
N LYS A 15 16.14 0.19 21.76
CA LYS A 15 15.66 0.16 23.14
C LYS A 15 15.19 1.53 23.59
N ALA A 16 14.37 1.58 24.63
CA ALA A 16 13.83 2.81 25.17
C ALA A 16 14.93 3.78 25.70
N ASP A 17 16.04 3.25 26.13
CA ASP A 17 17.18 4.00 26.64
C ASP A 17 18.24 4.32 25.57
N ASP A 18 18.10 3.84 24.33
CA ASP A 18 18.92 4.29 23.21
C ASP A 18 18.66 5.77 22.91
N THR A 19 19.66 6.44 22.32
CA THR A 19 19.60 7.89 22.11
C THR A 19 18.91 8.27 20.81
N ILE A 20 18.41 9.51 20.75
CA ILE A 20 17.88 10.12 19.53
C ILE A 20 18.93 10.09 18.40
N GLU A 21 20.21 10.36 18.72
CA GLU A 21 21.32 10.27 17.76
C GLU A 21 21.41 8.88 17.13
N THR A 22 21.32 7.83 17.95
CA THR A 22 21.34 6.44 17.47
C THR A 22 20.19 6.18 16.49
N ALA A 23 18.98 6.66 16.79
CA ALA A 23 17.85 6.53 15.91
C ALA A 23 18.04 7.26 14.57
N ILE A 24 18.54 8.50 14.60
CA ILE A 24 18.86 9.28 13.39
C ILE A 24 19.87 8.52 12.52
N LYS A 25 20.94 8.02 13.12
CA LYS A 25 21.99 7.28 12.41
C LYS A 25 21.42 6.03 11.76
N LEU A 26 20.66 5.24 12.51
CA LEU A 26 20.04 4.01 12.01
C LEU A 26 19.04 4.31 10.87
N MET A 27 18.17 5.33 11.02
CA MET A 27 17.22 5.74 9.98
C MET A 27 17.92 6.12 8.67
N ARG A 28 19.03 6.86 8.76
CA ARG A 28 19.81 7.28 7.58
C ARG A 28 20.53 6.11 6.91
N GLU A 29 21.21 5.27 7.69
CA GLU A 29 21.96 4.12 7.18
C GLU A 29 21.05 3.09 6.50
N LYS A 30 19.92 2.79 7.14
CA LYS A 30 18.95 1.80 6.64
C LYS A 30 17.90 2.37 5.72
N LYS A 31 17.83 3.70 5.55
CA LYS A 31 16.81 4.41 4.77
C LYS A 31 15.38 4.06 5.23
N ILE A 32 15.17 3.98 6.54
CA ILE A 32 13.90 3.71 7.19
C ILE A 32 13.38 4.96 7.91
N LYS A 33 12.06 5.05 8.07
CA LYS A 33 11.40 6.21 8.71
C LYS A 33 10.73 5.85 10.03
N HIS A 34 10.71 4.59 10.41
CA HIS A 34 10.05 4.09 11.62
C HIS A 34 10.93 3.04 12.26
N ILE A 35 11.07 3.10 13.56
CA ILE A 35 11.85 2.15 14.36
C ILE A 35 10.95 1.70 15.51
N PRO A 36 10.51 0.43 15.56
CA PRO A 36 9.88 -0.12 16.74
C PRO A 36 10.86 -0.16 17.92
N ILE A 37 10.37 0.27 19.09
CA ILE A 37 11.12 0.19 20.34
C ILE A 37 10.68 -1.07 21.07
N THR A 38 11.64 -1.93 21.41
CA THR A 38 11.35 -3.23 22.00
C THR A 38 12.05 -3.40 23.34
N ASN A 39 11.43 -4.22 24.21
CA ASN A 39 12.10 -4.75 25.41
C ASN A 39 13.00 -5.96 25.06
N ASP A 40 13.64 -6.57 26.08
CA ASP A 40 14.53 -7.72 25.88
C ASP A 40 13.80 -8.99 25.45
N ALA A 41 12.48 -9.05 25.65
CA ALA A 41 11.61 -10.15 25.20
C ALA A 41 11.15 -9.98 23.75
N LEU A 42 11.63 -8.93 23.02
CA LEU A 42 11.16 -8.51 21.68
C LEU A 42 9.71 -8.07 21.64
N GLU A 43 9.13 -7.68 22.76
CA GLU A 43 7.79 -7.07 22.77
C GLU A 43 7.92 -5.58 22.41
N VAL A 44 6.99 -5.09 21.58
CA VAL A 44 6.93 -3.67 21.17
C VAL A 44 6.38 -2.85 22.33
N ILE A 45 7.19 -1.91 22.82
CA ILE A 45 6.85 -0.99 23.93
C ILE A 45 6.66 0.45 23.45
N GLY A 46 6.97 0.72 22.18
CA GLY A 46 6.84 2.03 21.56
C GLY A 46 7.24 2.00 20.09
N ILE A 47 7.06 3.12 19.43
CA ILE A 47 7.54 3.36 18.05
C ILE A 47 8.05 4.79 17.94
N VAL A 48 9.11 4.98 17.17
CA VAL A 48 9.67 6.29 16.83
C VAL A 48 9.68 6.47 15.34
N SER A 49 9.16 7.59 14.86
CA SER A 49 9.20 7.99 13.45
C SER A 49 10.24 9.09 13.21
N ASP A 50 10.59 9.31 11.94
CA ASP A 50 11.45 10.42 11.50
C ASP A 50 10.87 11.79 11.88
N ARG A 51 9.54 11.90 12.02
CA ARG A 51 8.85 13.09 12.51
C ARG A 51 9.07 13.26 14.01
N ASP A 52 8.87 12.21 14.81
CA ASP A 52 9.06 12.27 16.26
C ASP A 52 10.50 12.68 16.59
N VAL A 53 11.48 12.18 15.83
CA VAL A 53 12.88 12.57 15.94
C VAL A 53 13.09 14.05 15.63
N LYS A 54 12.50 14.55 14.52
CA LYS A 54 12.62 15.97 14.13
C LYS A 54 11.93 16.90 15.13
N ASP A 55 10.79 16.50 15.66
CA ASP A 55 10.06 17.29 16.66
C ASP A 55 10.78 17.28 18.03
N GLY A 56 11.52 16.19 18.34
CA GLY A 56 12.33 16.06 19.56
C GLY A 56 13.75 16.63 19.48
N THR A 57 14.13 17.21 18.33
CA THR A 57 15.44 17.85 18.14
C THR A 57 15.28 19.36 17.91
N PRO A 58 16.22 20.21 18.42
CA PRO A 58 16.17 21.63 18.18
C PRO A 58 16.23 21.96 16.69
N SER A 59 15.59 23.07 16.32
CA SER A 59 15.77 23.64 14.98
C SER A 59 17.24 23.95 14.73
N ILE A 60 17.75 23.62 13.55
CA ILE A 60 19.12 23.91 13.06
C ILE A 60 19.50 25.41 13.19
N PHE A 61 18.59 26.27 13.58
CA PHE A 61 18.78 27.72 13.77
C PHE A 61 19.12 28.13 15.21
N HIS A 62 19.21 27.18 16.17
CA HIS A 62 19.62 27.46 17.54
C HIS A 62 21.02 26.90 17.79
N ASP A 63 21.94 27.79 18.08
CA ASP A 63 23.36 27.54 18.39
C ASP A 63 23.57 26.65 19.61
N ASP A 64 24.66 25.85 19.57
CA ASP A 64 25.38 25.12 20.63
C ASP A 64 24.63 24.24 21.66
N SER A 65 23.31 24.34 21.84
CA SER A 65 22.55 23.49 22.76
C SER A 65 22.10 22.15 22.11
N SER A 66 22.24 22.02 20.80
CA SER A 66 21.69 20.91 20.00
C SER A 66 22.35 19.54 20.26
N THR A 67 23.59 19.53 20.75
CA THR A 67 24.33 18.27 20.94
C THR A 67 23.86 17.50 22.18
N SER A 68 23.42 18.17 23.24
CA SER A 68 22.96 17.52 24.47
C SER A 68 21.60 16.84 24.27
N GLU A 69 20.70 17.40 23.45
CA GLU A 69 19.36 16.83 23.21
C GLU A 69 19.42 15.56 22.36
N LEU A 70 20.40 15.42 21.48
CA LEU A 70 20.63 14.20 20.71
C LEU A 70 20.98 12.99 21.59
N GLN A 71 21.50 13.22 22.79
CA GLN A 71 21.81 12.18 23.78
C GLN A 71 20.60 11.79 24.63
N ASN A 72 19.47 12.46 24.48
CA ASN A 72 18.25 12.11 25.17
C ASN A 72 17.74 10.70 24.77
N PRO A 73 17.22 9.92 25.74
CA PRO A 73 16.72 8.58 25.47
C PRO A 73 15.41 8.62 24.69
N LEU A 74 15.21 7.62 23.81
CA LEU A 74 14.03 7.50 22.94
C LEU A 74 12.71 7.40 23.70
N LYS A 75 12.72 6.95 24.95
CA LYS A 75 11.52 6.91 25.81
C LYS A 75 10.85 8.27 26.01
N LEU A 76 11.56 9.38 25.76
CA LEU A 76 11.01 10.75 25.86
C LEU A 76 10.22 11.17 24.64
N ILE A 77 10.50 10.58 23.46
CA ILE A 77 9.87 10.95 22.18
C ILE A 77 9.04 9.83 21.56
N MET A 78 9.20 8.57 22.01
CA MET A 78 8.47 7.43 21.45
C MET A 78 6.99 7.51 21.75
N LYS A 79 6.18 7.10 20.79
CA LYS A 79 4.75 6.84 21.00
C LYS A 79 4.58 5.47 21.65
N LYS A 80 3.83 5.42 22.76
CA LYS A 80 3.63 4.20 23.55
C LYS A 80 2.40 3.41 23.11
N ASP A 81 1.35 4.10 22.67
CA ASP A 81 0.13 3.48 22.18
C ASP A 81 0.34 3.04 20.71
N VAL A 82 0.99 1.90 20.54
CA VAL A 82 1.34 1.36 19.22
C VAL A 82 0.23 0.46 18.72
N ILE A 83 -0.36 0.83 17.60
CA ILE A 83 -1.26 -0.07 16.85
C ILE A 83 -0.39 -1.13 16.20
N THR A 84 -0.78 -2.39 16.34
CA THR A 84 -0.05 -3.56 15.83
C THR A 84 -0.98 -4.46 15.05
N GLY A 85 -0.41 -5.24 14.14
CA GLY A 85 -1.13 -6.24 13.35
C GLY A 85 -0.63 -7.65 13.63
N HIS A 86 -1.26 -8.60 12.97
CA HIS A 86 -0.93 -10.02 13.02
C HIS A 86 -0.53 -10.54 11.63
N PRO A 87 0.36 -11.55 11.49
CA PRO A 87 0.74 -12.10 10.19
C PRO A 87 -0.42 -12.59 9.32
N LEU A 88 -1.51 -13.03 9.95
CA LEU A 88 -2.71 -13.54 9.26
C LEU A 88 -3.77 -12.47 8.96
N ASP A 89 -3.54 -11.22 9.30
CA ASP A 89 -4.45 -10.13 8.93
C ASP A 89 -4.49 -9.97 7.41
N PHE A 90 -5.62 -9.49 6.90
CA PHE A 90 -5.74 -9.18 5.48
C PHE A 90 -5.11 -7.83 5.16
N VAL A 91 -4.42 -7.76 4.03
CA VAL A 91 -3.71 -6.55 3.58
C VAL A 91 -4.67 -5.37 3.39
N GLU A 92 -5.87 -5.61 2.90
CA GLU A 92 -6.92 -4.60 2.75
C GLU A 92 -7.43 -4.07 4.10
N GLU A 93 -7.48 -4.88 5.15
CA GLU A 93 -7.83 -4.44 6.51
C GLU A 93 -6.73 -3.57 7.10
N VAL A 94 -5.47 -3.95 6.88
CA VAL A 94 -4.31 -3.12 7.28
C VAL A 94 -4.30 -1.79 6.53
N ALA A 95 -4.68 -1.77 5.26
CA ALA A 95 -4.80 -0.51 4.50
C ALA A 95 -5.91 0.40 5.09
N ALA A 96 -7.03 -0.19 5.54
CA ALA A 96 -8.08 0.55 6.25
C ALA A 96 -7.58 1.12 7.58
N LEU A 97 -6.84 0.33 8.38
CA LEU A 97 -6.22 0.80 9.64
C LEU A 97 -5.29 1.98 9.42
N PHE A 98 -4.46 1.96 8.37
CA PHE A 98 -3.57 3.07 8.03
C PHE A 98 -4.35 4.35 7.75
N TYR A 99 -5.43 4.24 6.98
CA TYR A 99 -6.28 5.37 6.63
C TYR A 99 -7.04 5.93 7.85
N GLU A 100 -7.68 5.06 8.63
CA GLU A 100 -8.50 5.44 9.79
C GLU A 100 -7.68 6.07 10.92
N HIS A 101 -6.55 5.45 11.23
CA HIS A 101 -5.69 5.90 12.34
C HIS A 101 -4.58 6.87 11.92
N ARG A 102 -4.49 7.19 10.62
CA ARG A 102 -3.45 8.08 10.05
C ARG A 102 -2.04 7.65 10.45
N ILE A 103 -1.81 6.36 10.44
CA ILE A 103 -0.49 5.75 10.68
C ILE A 103 0.15 5.35 9.36
N SER A 104 1.47 5.33 9.29
CA SER A 104 2.24 4.96 8.09
C SER A 104 3.11 3.74 8.28
N CYS A 105 2.98 3.09 9.44
CA CYS A 105 3.75 1.91 9.81
C CYS A 105 2.97 1.09 10.82
N LEU A 106 3.02 -0.23 10.67
CA LEU A 106 2.36 -1.20 11.55
C LEU A 106 3.37 -2.30 11.92
N PRO A 107 3.82 -2.38 13.17
CA PRO A 107 4.55 -3.53 13.67
C PRO A 107 3.65 -4.77 13.69
N ILE A 108 4.17 -5.90 13.24
CA ILE A 108 3.45 -7.17 13.17
C ILE A 108 3.93 -8.08 14.29
N LEU A 109 2.98 -8.53 15.11
CA LEU A 109 3.27 -9.34 16.27
C LEU A 109 2.72 -10.76 16.11
N LYS A 110 3.49 -11.72 16.60
CA LYS A 110 3.06 -13.10 16.84
C LYS A 110 3.42 -13.47 18.27
N GLU A 111 2.44 -13.94 19.05
CA GLU A 111 2.65 -14.26 20.47
C GLU A 111 3.28 -13.09 21.26
N LYS A 112 2.81 -11.86 20.99
CA LYS A 112 3.29 -10.58 21.56
C LYS A 112 4.70 -10.15 21.11
N LYS A 113 5.42 -10.96 20.33
CA LYS A 113 6.77 -10.65 19.83
C LYS A 113 6.71 -10.04 18.45
N LEU A 114 7.59 -9.08 18.21
CA LEU A 114 7.76 -8.46 16.91
C LEU A 114 8.32 -9.49 15.90
N VAL A 115 7.57 -9.77 14.84
CA VAL A 115 7.96 -10.70 13.77
C VAL A 115 8.09 -10.04 12.41
N GLY A 116 7.58 -8.83 12.27
CA GLY A 116 7.62 -8.10 11.01
C GLY A 116 7.18 -6.66 11.15
N ILE A 117 7.23 -5.94 10.04
CA ILE A 117 6.75 -4.57 9.91
C ILE A 117 6.17 -4.37 8.51
N ILE A 118 5.11 -3.59 8.42
CA ILE A 118 4.51 -3.16 7.15
C ILE A 118 4.37 -1.65 7.14
N THR A 119 4.58 -1.02 5.99
CA THR A 119 4.48 0.43 5.82
C THR A 119 3.52 0.79 4.67
N GLU A 120 3.08 2.05 4.60
CA GLU A 120 2.30 2.56 3.45
C GLU A 120 2.98 2.27 2.11
N THR A 121 4.31 2.35 2.06
CA THR A 121 5.07 2.06 0.84
C THR A 121 4.94 0.58 0.43
N ASP A 122 4.89 -0.33 1.40
CA ASP A 122 4.71 -1.75 1.12
C ASP A 122 3.30 -2.03 0.59
N LEU A 123 2.27 -1.36 1.15
CA LEU A 123 0.89 -1.43 0.63
C LEU A 123 0.78 -0.85 -0.79
N LEU A 124 1.40 0.30 -1.04
CA LEU A 124 1.42 0.90 -2.37
C LEU A 124 2.11 -0.02 -3.39
N TYR A 125 3.24 -0.61 -3.02
CA TYR A 125 3.93 -1.58 -3.86
C TYR A 125 3.06 -2.81 -4.15
N THR A 126 2.36 -3.31 -3.13
CA THR A 126 1.41 -4.42 -3.27
C THR A 126 0.29 -4.08 -4.25
N LEU A 127 -0.27 -2.86 -4.18
CA LEU A 127 -1.27 -2.39 -5.14
C LEU A 127 -0.72 -2.40 -6.59
N ILE A 128 0.51 -1.92 -6.78
CA ILE A 128 1.18 -1.95 -8.10
C ILE A 128 1.32 -3.40 -8.60
N GLN A 129 1.68 -4.34 -7.73
CA GLN A 129 1.80 -5.75 -8.09
C GLN A 129 0.45 -6.37 -8.45
N LEU A 130 -0.59 -6.16 -7.61
CA LEU A 130 -1.92 -6.71 -7.82
C LEU A 130 -2.59 -6.19 -9.09
N THR A 131 -2.39 -4.92 -9.41
CA THR A 131 -2.93 -4.29 -10.63
C THR A 131 -2.11 -4.59 -11.88
N GLY A 132 -0.88 -5.11 -11.72
CA GLY A 132 0.05 -5.32 -12.83
C GLY A 132 0.52 -4.02 -13.50
N ALA A 133 0.41 -2.86 -12.80
CA ALA A 133 0.75 -1.55 -13.36
C ALA A 133 2.22 -1.43 -13.81
N HIS A 134 3.10 -2.24 -13.25
CA HIS A 134 4.53 -2.33 -13.60
C HIS A 134 4.82 -3.19 -14.83
N GLN A 135 3.82 -3.93 -15.35
CA GLN A 135 3.99 -4.84 -16.47
C GLN A 135 3.51 -4.19 -17.78
N PRO A 136 4.12 -4.55 -18.93
CA PRO A 136 3.64 -4.09 -20.23
C PRO A 136 2.25 -4.68 -20.51
N GLY A 137 1.35 -3.84 -21.07
CA GLY A 137 -0.02 -4.23 -21.37
C GLY A 137 -0.90 -3.00 -21.56
N SER A 138 -2.16 -3.24 -21.92
CA SER A 138 -3.18 -2.20 -22.09
C SER A 138 -4.24 -2.29 -21.02
N GLN A 139 -4.75 -1.15 -20.60
CA GLN A 139 -5.90 -1.06 -19.71
C GLN A 139 -7.16 -0.84 -20.56
N ILE A 140 -8.23 -1.57 -20.23
CA ILE A 140 -9.55 -1.43 -20.84
C ILE A 140 -10.57 -1.26 -19.73
N GLU A 141 -11.35 -0.18 -19.77
CA GLU A 141 -12.43 0.08 -18.83
C GLU A 141 -13.76 -0.05 -19.52
N VAL A 142 -14.63 -0.86 -18.94
CA VAL A 142 -15.95 -1.18 -19.53
C VAL A 142 -17.03 -0.92 -18.50
N LYS A 143 -18.00 -0.07 -18.86
CA LYS A 143 -19.21 0.11 -18.07
C LYS A 143 -20.19 -1.02 -18.38
N VAL A 144 -20.66 -1.68 -17.35
CA VAL A 144 -21.52 -2.86 -17.46
C VAL A 144 -22.69 -2.79 -16.49
N PRO A 145 -23.86 -3.40 -16.79
CA PRO A 145 -24.94 -3.53 -15.82
C PRO A 145 -24.50 -4.30 -14.57
N HIS A 146 -25.04 -3.91 -13.41
CA HIS A 146 -24.81 -4.60 -12.15
C HIS A 146 -25.63 -5.91 -12.10
N LYS A 147 -25.26 -6.92 -12.88
CA LYS A 147 -25.90 -8.25 -12.92
C LYS A 147 -24.89 -9.38 -12.71
N ALA A 148 -25.40 -10.54 -12.27
CA ALA A 148 -24.58 -11.74 -12.14
C ALA A 148 -24.09 -12.21 -13.53
N GLY A 149 -22.89 -12.77 -13.60
CA GLY A 149 -22.30 -13.34 -14.82
C GLY A 149 -21.63 -12.33 -15.76
N ILE A 150 -21.84 -11.02 -15.58
CA ILE A 150 -21.32 -9.99 -16.50
C ILE A 150 -19.81 -10.04 -16.68
N LEU A 151 -19.06 -10.34 -15.63
CA LEU A 151 -17.61 -10.49 -15.69
C LEU A 151 -17.21 -11.64 -16.62
N TYR A 152 -17.93 -12.75 -16.58
CA TYR A 152 -17.69 -13.90 -17.45
C TYR A 152 -17.94 -13.54 -18.93
N GLU A 153 -19.03 -12.81 -19.22
CA GLU A 153 -19.38 -12.37 -20.58
C GLU A 153 -18.24 -11.52 -21.16
N VAL A 154 -17.81 -10.47 -20.43
CA VAL A 154 -16.73 -9.57 -20.88
C VAL A 154 -15.36 -10.28 -20.97
N ALA A 155 -15.03 -11.10 -19.97
CA ALA A 155 -13.79 -11.90 -20.01
C ALA A 155 -13.78 -12.89 -21.19
N GLY A 156 -14.95 -13.42 -21.58
CA GLY A 156 -15.12 -14.26 -22.76
C GLY A 156 -14.74 -13.56 -24.06
N ILE A 157 -15.09 -12.27 -24.21
CA ILE A 157 -14.72 -11.47 -25.38
C ILE A 157 -13.20 -11.27 -25.44
N ILE A 158 -12.56 -10.94 -24.29
CA ILE A 158 -11.11 -10.79 -24.19
C ILE A 158 -10.40 -12.09 -24.57
N ARG A 159 -10.91 -13.24 -24.08
CA ARG A 159 -10.40 -14.56 -24.40
C ARG A 159 -10.46 -14.86 -25.91
N ARG A 160 -11.58 -14.55 -26.58
CA ARG A 160 -11.73 -14.77 -28.05
C ARG A 160 -10.66 -14.02 -28.86
N ASN A 161 -10.19 -12.90 -28.34
CA ASN A 161 -9.08 -12.12 -28.91
C ASN A 161 -7.68 -12.62 -28.50
N ASN A 162 -7.60 -13.81 -27.91
CA ASN A 162 -6.34 -14.45 -27.52
C ASN A 162 -5.48 -13.59 -26.57
N SER A 163 -6.10 -12.74 -25.79
CA SER A 163 -5.45 -11.82 -24.85
C SER A 163 -5.53 -12.36 -23.41
N ASN A 164 -4.38 -12.43 -22.73
CA ASN A 164 -4.32 -12.80 -21.32
C ASN A 164 -4.71 -11.62 -20.44
N ILE A 165 -5.59 -11.87 -19.47
CA ILE A 165 -5.93 -10.91 -18.43
C ILE A 165 -4.88 -11.00 -17.33
N GLN A 166 -4.23 -9.88 -17.01
CA GLN A 166 -3.23 -9.76 -15.94
C GLN A 166 -3.89 -9.39 -14.60
N SER A 167 -4.86 -8.50 -14.63
CA SER A 167 -5.65 -8.11 -13.46
C SER A 167 -7.04 -7.67 -13.85
N VAL A 168 -7.96 -7.75 -12.89
CA VAL A 168 -9.33 -7.23 -13.00
C VAL A 168 -9.65 -6.45 -11.72
N LEU A 169 -10.13 -5.22 -11.88
CA LEU A 169 -10.76 -4.46 -10.81
C LEU A 169 -12.23 -4.27 -11.12
N VAL A 170 -13.06 -4.34 -10.09
CA VAL A 170 -14.51 -4.15 -10.22
C VAL A 170 -14.93 -3.14 -9.16
N TYR A 171 -15.54 -2.03 -9.59
CA TYR A 171 -16.09 -1.03 -8.68
C TYR A 171 -17.42 -0.45 -9.19
N PRO A 172 -18.27 0.08 -8.29
CA PRO A 172 -19.53 0.69 -8.70
C PRO A 172 -19.29 1.94 -9.54
N ASP A 173 -20.19 2.18 -10.53
CA ASP A 173 -20.20 3.47 -11.21
C ASP A 173 -20.67 4.55 -10.22
N LYS A 174 -19.90 5.63 -10.10
CA LYS A 174 -20.21 6.74 -9.19
C LYS A 174 -21.46 7.53 -9.59
N LYS A 175 -21.89 7.42 -10.86
CA LYS A 175 -23.01 8.18 -11.41
C LYS A 175 -24.33 7.39 -11.43
N ASP A 176 -24.25 6.06 -11.49
CA ASP A 176 -25.43 5.20 -11.59
C ASP A 176 -25.16 3.84 -10.92
N GLU A 177 -25.81 3.59 -9.79
CA GLU A 177 -25.67 2.38 -8.98
C GLU A 177 -26.10 1.09 -9.70
N ASN A 178 -26.90 1.20 -10.79
CA ASN A 178 -27.26 0.06 -11.62
C ASN A 178 -26.11 -0.45 -12.49
N PHE A 179 -24.99 0.25 -12.51
CA PHE A 179 -23.82 -0.10 -13.30
C PHE A 179 -22.57 -0.30 -12.45
N LYS A 180 -21.65 -1.07 -13.00
CA LYS A 180 -20.29 -1.26 -12.50
C LYS A 180 -19.29 -0.95 -13.60
N ILE A 181 -18.07 -0.61 -13.17
CA ILE A 181 -16.93 -0.48 -14.05
C ILE A 181 -16.05 -1.71 -13.86
N LEU A 182 -15.79 -2.41 -14.96
CA LEU A 182 -14.78 -3.45 -15.03
C LEU A 182 -13.51 -2.87 -15.64
N VAL A 183 -12.40 -2.94 -14.91
CA VAL A 183 -11.09 -2.51 -15.40
C VAL A 183 -10.22 -3.73 -15.62
N PHE A 184 -9.94 -4.03 -16.87
CA PHE A 184 -9.06 -5.13 -17.26
C PHE A 184 -7.69 -4.60 -17.62
N ARG A 185 -6.66 -5.24 -17.09
CA ARG A 185 -5.32 -5.13 -17.64
C ARG A 185 -5.04 -6.36 -18.49
N VAL A 186 -4.79 -6.15 -19.76
CA VAL A 186 -4.58 -7.22 -20.74
C VAL A 186 -3.15 -7.19 -21.31
N ARG A 187 -2.58 -8.37 -21.52
CA ARG A 187 -1.21 -8.53 -22.03
C ARG A 187 -1.19 -8.34 -23.55
N THR A 188 -1.53 -7.14 -24.00
CA THR A 188 -1.40 -6.72 -25.41
C THR A 188 -1.03 -5.24 -25.46
N MET A 189 -0.22 -4.86 -26.43
CA MET A 189 0.10 -3.45 -26.70
C MET A 189 -0.92 -2.80 -27.64
N ASN A 190 -1.73 -3.60 -28.33
CA ASN A 190 -2.81 -3.12 -29.19
C ASN A 190 -4.14 -3.79 -28.80
N PRO A 191 -4.97 -3.13 -28.00
CA PRO A 191 -6.24 -3.68 -27.52
C PRO A 191 -7.43 -3.46 -28.50
N MET A 192 -7.18 -2.90 -29.71
CA MET A 192 -8.24 -2.44 -30.60
C MET A 192 -9.27 -3.51 -30.95
N ASN A 193 -8.81 -4.73 -31.29
CA ASN A 193 -9.72 -5.81 -31.62
C ASN A 193 -10.67 -6.16 -30.44
N VAL A 194 -10.13 -6.15 -29.21
CA VAL A 194 -10.91 -6.38 -28.00
C VAL A 194 -11.94 -5.27 -27.82
N ILE A 195 -11.55 -4.01 -28.01
CA ILE A 195 -12.41 -2.83 -27.88
C ILE A 195 -13.55 -2.89 -28.91
N ASP A 196 -13.21 -3.19 -30.17
CA ASP A 196 -14.19 -3.28 -31.24
C ASP A 196 -15.22 -4.39 -30.99
N ASP A 197 -14.77 -5.54 -30.51
CA ASP A 197 -15.69 -6.65 -30.19
C ASP A 197 -16.55 -6.35 -28.96
N LEU A 198 -16.01 -5.66 -27.95
CA LEU A 198 -16.80 -5.18 -26.81
C LEU A 198 -17.90 -4.22 -27.26
N LYS A 199 -17.57 -3.26 -28.14
CA LYS A 199 -18.54 -2.29 -28.68
C LYS A 199 -19.59 -2.97 -29.58
N LYS A 200 -19.20 -3.95 -30.41
CA LYS A 200 -20.15 -4.72 -31.24
C LYS A 200 -21.18 -5.50 -30.39
N GLU A 201 -20.76 -5.98 -29.21
CA GLU A 201 -21.64 -6.67 -28.28
C GLU A 201 -22.44 -5.70 -27.38
N GLY A 202 -22.35 -4.39 -27.63
CA GLY A 202 -23.16 -3.36 -26.96
C GLY A 202 -22.58 -2.87 -25.62
N TYR A 203 -21.32 -3.16 -25.32
CA TYR A 203 -20.69 -2.66 -24.10
C TYR A 203 -20.13 -1.25 -24.30
N ASP A 204 -20.29 -0.42 -23.27
CA ASP A 204 -19.73 0.94 -23.23
C ASP A 204 -18.27 0.88 -22.74
N VAL A 205 -17.34 1.14 -23.67
CA VAL A 205 -15.89 1.16 -23.39
C VAL A 205 -15.47 2.58 -23.02
N LEU A 206 -15.18 2.80 -21.74
CA LEU A 206 -14.81 4.11 -21.18
C LEU A 206 -13.34 4.46 -21.44
N TRP A 207 -12.46 3.44 -21.51
CA TRP A 207 -11.03 3.63 -21.75
C TRP A 207 -10.44 2.47 -22.57
N PRO A 208 -9.53 2.73 -23.51
CA PRO A 208 -8.99 4.04 -23.87
C PRO A 208 -10.00 4.93 -24.54
N ASN A 209 -10.04 6.21 -24.14
CA ASN A 209 -10.88 7.21 -24.77
C ASN A 209 -10.19 7.66 -26.07
N MET A 210 -10.76 7.34 -27.19
CA MET A 210 -10.21 7.68 -28.50
C MET A 210 -10.72 9.06 -28.92
N PRO A 211 -9.86 10.10 -29.04
CA PRO A 211 -10.28 11.40 -29.56
C PRO A 211 -10.79 11.22 -31.00
N GLY A 212 -12.04 11.56 -31.24
CA GLY A 212 -12.65 11.57 -32.58
C GLY A 212 -13.65 10.47 -32.90
N ILE A 213 -13.96 9.55 -31.97
CA ILE A 213 -15.08 8.61 -32.08
C ILE A 213 -16.05 8.90 -30.95
N SER A 214 -16.76 10.01 -31.04
CA SER A 214 -17.98 10.23 -30.25
C SER A 214 -19.10 9.40 -30.86
N SER A 215 -19.69 8.52 -30.05
CA SER A 215 -20.95 7.85 -30.31
C SER A 215 -22.09 8.83 -30.55
#